data_96b4bc9b7af2d417235acfda33b327d2
#
_entry.id   96b4bc9b7af2d417235acfda33b327d2
#
_cell.length_a   1.000
_cell.length_b   1.000
_cell.length_c   1.000
_cell.angle_alpha   90.00
_cell.angle_beta   90.00
_cell.angle_gamma   90.00
#
_symmetry.space_group_name_H-M   'P 1'
#
loop_
_entity.id
_entity.type
_entity.pdbx_description
1 polymer ?
#
loop_
_entity_poly.entity_id
_entity_poly.type
_entity_poly.pdbx_seq_one_letter_code
_entity_poly.pdbx_strand_id
1 'polypeptide(L)'
;MSAATATGLGATVDVAHEASSIRVGPRSDAADLRVTMGEPLRLAILVGREPANVAAALATSLAANAELVLTLSTTGSGTVIDRASAIREARPNAVLAIADKGDVDGMIELVEALRLACAGGPHTPHLFVSAEDKARVRIGASAGAVPVEAIPAPTTRSAREAVVARLRALRRGGGDIVLRDEAIEAAARSLVLATGRATLVLDVSGESTSLALVRPDGSLIAAHSRLGIGPGADRIVARSGLDRVRRWIPRPIDAPALLERVFNRARWPNAVAPSVLTLALEMALSREALAHLLRDAARAGLDRAALANTRWIVATGDLARFPRAAQTALVVIDALLPEGTTLISRERPDALVVAGAIATRATADVSGMTEDLALVTSLWPKRAITLSVTDESGTIEEKVARGAFFLMPTTGSVRLAFSGSAAREAAAPLVLGVIVDARGRPLDLPPRDAERVPTLARWYSALACLPIEDGSL
;
A
#
# COMPACT_ATOMS: atom_id res chain seq x y z
N MET A 1 18.78 -10.58 -17.48
CA MET A 1 19.05 -11.03 -16.09
C MET A 1 20.10 -10.09 -15.51
N SER A 2 19.73 -9.21 -14.63
CA SER A 2 20.65 -8.34 -13.90
C SER A 2 20.77 -8.90 -12.48
N ALA A 3 21.95 -9.37 -12.11
CA ALA A 3 22.23 -9.73 -10.73
C ALA A 3 22.60 -8.45 -9.98
N ALA A 4 21.77 -8.03 -9.06
CA ALA A 4 22.11 -6.96 -8.13
C ALA A 4 22.81 -7.56 -6.90
N THR A 5 23.98 -7.09 -6.58
CA THR A 5 24.73 -7.53 -5.40
C THR A 5 24.43 -6.56 -4.24
N ALA A 6 23.70 -7.03 -3.24
CA ALA A 6 23.50 -6.28 -2.00
C ALA A 6 24.73 -6.50 -1.09
N THR A 7 25.61 -5.51 -1.02
CA THR A 7 26.73 -5.49 -0.07
C THR A 7 26.29 -4.81 1.22
N GLY A 8 26.30 -5.54 2.33
CA GLY A 8 25.94 -5.02 3.67
C GLY A 8 25.68 -6.09 4.72
N LEU A 9 25.64 -7.36 4.33
CA LEU A 9 25.27 -8.49 5.21
C LEU A 9 26.45 -9.34 5.66
N GLY A 10 27.69 -8.93 5.45
CA GLY A 10 28.87 -9.78 5.71
C GLY A 10 28.95 -11.03 4.83
N ALA A 11 27.90 -11.28 4.02
CA ALA A 11 27.85 -12.32 2.99
C ALA A 11 27.33 -11.70 1.70
N THR A 12 27.89 -12.09 0.57
CA THR A 12 27.39 -11.70 -0.76
C THR A 12 26.10 -12.48 -1.02
N VAL A 13 25.00 -11.78 -1.23
CA VAL A 13 23.68 -12.37 -1.53
C VAL A 13 23.40 -12.20 -3.02
N ASP A 14 23.11 -13.29 -3.70
CA ASP A 14 22.63 -13.25 -5.08
C ASP A 14 21.10 -13.05 -5.12
N VAL A 15 20.66 -12.09 -5.94
CA VAL A 15 19.25 -11.79 -6.14
C VAL A 15 18.89 -12.13 -7.58
N ALA A 16 18.03 -13.12 -7.78
CA ALA A 16 17.50 -13.49 -9.09
C ALA A 16 16.03 -13.12 -9.16
N HIS A 17 15.65 -12.37 -10.19
CA HIS A 17 14.26 -12.02 -10.48
C HIS A 17 13.64 -13.08 -11.40
N GLU A 18 12.61 -13.76 -10.92
CA GLU A 18 11.68 -14.54 -11.71
C GLU A 18 10.40 -13.71 -11.93
N ALA A 19 9.55 -14.08 -12.89
CA ALA A 19 8.39 -13.28 -13.30
C ALA A 19 7.47 -12.85 -12.14
N SER A 20 7.41 -13.64 -11.05
CA SER A 20 6.55 -13.39 -9.88
C SER A 20 7.26 -13.58 -8.53
N SER A 21 8.59 -13.74 -8.52
CA SER A 21 9.33 -13.98 -7.28
C SER A 21 10.75 -13.40 -7.34
N ILE A 22 11.29 -13.13 -6.15
CA ILE A 22 12.68 -12.75 -5.95
C ILE A 22 13.32 -13.88 -5.17
N ARG A 23 14.44 -14.43 -5.65
CA ARG A 23 15.27 -15.37 -4.91
C ARG A 23 16.38 -14.63 -4.20
N VAL A 24 16.61 -14.96 -2.96
CA VAL A 24 17.67 -14.41 -2.12
C VAL A 24 18.44 -15.56 -1.51
N GLY A 25 19.71 -15.70 -1.85
CA GLY A 25 20.53 -16.78 -1.31
C GLY A 25 22.02 -16.41 -1.28
N PRO A 26 22.83 -17.08 -0.44
CA PRO A 26 24.28 -17.00 -0.53
C PRO A 26 24.75 -17.70 -1.82
N ARG A 27 25.90 -17.26 -2.36
CA ARG A 27 26.50 -17.85 -3.57
C ARG A 27 26.84 -19.34 -3.49
N SER A 28 26.74 -19.95 -2.31
CA SER A 28 27.02 -21.39 -2.08
C SER A 28 25.77 -22.05 -1.50
N ASP A 29 25.35 -23.13 -2.09
CA ASP A 29 24.40 -24.23 -1.74
C ASP A 29 23.47 -24.14 -0.48
N ALA A 30 23.30 -22.97 0.12
CA ALA A 30 22.33 -22.78 1.20
C ALA A 30 20.93 -22.50 0.63
N ALA A 31 19.91 -22.94 1.35
CA ALA A 31 18.52 -22.85 0.95
C ALA A 31 18.13 -21.45 0.41
N ASP A 32 17.73 -21.40 -0.85
CA ASP A 32 17.24 -20.21 -1.51
C ASP A 32 15.98 -19.68 -0.81
N LEU A 33 16.04 -18.48 -0.26
CA LEU A 33 14.87 -17.78 0.24
C LEU A 33 14.08 -17.22 -0.94
N ARG A 34 12.83 -17.60 -1.07
CA ARG A 34 11.96 -17.12 -2.15
C ARG A 34 10.97 -16.10 -1.63
N VAL A 35 11.01 -14.88 -2.18
CA VAL A 35 9.99 -13.84 -1.91
C VAL A 35 8.93 -13.87 -3.00
N THR A 36 7.67 -14.02 -2.62
CA THR A 36 6.55 -14.11 -3.56
C THR A 36 5.29 -13.47 -2.97
N MET A 37 4.30 -13.21 -3.82
CA MET A 37 2.97 -12.79 -3.38
C MET A 37 2.20 -13.90 -2.66
N GLY A 38 2.61 -15.15 -2.78
CA GLY A 38 1.89 -16.31 -2.29
C GLY A 38 0.58 -16.57 -3.06
N GLU A 39 -0.11 -17.64 -2.68
CA GLU A 39 -1.39 -17.98 -3.26
C GLU A 39 -2.46 -16.91 -2.97
N PRO A 40 -3.41 -16.66 -3.91
CA PRO A 40 -4.53 -15.77 -3.67
C PRO A 40 -5.38 -16.28 -2.50
N LEU A 41 -5.59 -15.45 -1.48
CA LEU A 41 -6.48 -15.74 -0.36
C LEU A 41 -7.80 -15.01 -0.56
N ARG A 42 -8.83 -15.74 -0.99
CA ARG A 42 -10.20 -15.24 -1.12
C ARG A 42 -10.91 -15.43 0.22
N LEU A 43 -11.15 -14.31 0.91
CA LEU A 43 -11.71 -14.32 2.27
C LEU A 43 -13.16 -13.90 2.27
N ALA A 44 -14.03 -14.71 2.87
CA ALA A 44 -15.35 -14.28 3.30
C ALA A 44 -15.33 -13.92 4.79
N ILE A 45 -16.07 -12.88 5.17
CA ILE A 45 -16.24 -12.45 6.56
C ILE A 45 -17.68 -12.69 6.98
N LEU A 46 -17.88 -13.41 8.09
CA LEU A 46 -19.15 -13.59 8.77
C LEU A 46 -19.06 -12.84 10.10
N VAL A 47 -19.92 -11.83 10.31
CA VAL A 47 -19.86 -10.95 11.48
C VAL A 47 -21.22 -10.76 12.11
N GLY A 48 -21.22 -10.48 13.41
CA GLY A 48 -22.36 -10.02 14.16
C GLY A 48 -22.68 -8.53 13.91
N ARG A 49 -23.27 -7.89 14.90
CA ARG A 49 -23.76 -6.50 14.85
C ARG A 49 -22.72 -5.48 15.30
N GLU A 50 -21.70 -5.91 16.06
CA GLU A 50 -20.75 -5.00 16.67
C GLU A 50 -19.83 -4.37 15.63
N PRO A 51 -19.86 -3.01 15.46
CA PRO A 51 -19.00 -2.34 14.46
C PRO A 51 -17.51 -2.56 14.69
N ALA A 52 -17.08 -2.74 15.96
CA ALA A 52 -15.70 -3.03 16.32
C ALA A 52 -15.23 -4.37 15.74
N ASN A 53 -16.08 -5.40 15.73
CA ASN A 53 -15.77 -6.70 15.16
C ASN A 53 -15.69 -6.64 13.64
N VAL A 54 -16.55 -5.86 12.99
CA VAL A 54 -16.51 -5.61 11.55
C VAL A 54 -15.19 -4.92 11.16
N ALA A 55 -14.84 -3.83 11.86
CA ALA A 55 -13.59 -3.11 11.62
C ALA A 55 -12.36 -4.00 11.86
N ALA A 56 -12.38 -4.82 12.92
CA ALA A 56 -11.31 -5.76 13.23
C ALA A 56 -11.14 -6.84 12.15
N ALA A 57 -12.25 -7.38 11.62
CA ALA A 57 -12.24 -8.34 10.52
C ALA A 57 -11.66 -7.73 9.23
N LEU A 58 -12.08 -6.51 8.88
CA LEU A 58 -11.56 -5.78 7.72
C LEU A 58 -10.06 -5.47 7.88
N ALA A 59 -9.64 -4.99 9.06
CA ALA A 59 -8.22 -4.74 9.33
C ALA A 59 -7.38 -6.02 9.24
N THR A 60 -7.92 -7.15 9.70
CA THR A 60 -7.28 -8.47 9.61
C THR A 60 -7.12 -8.90 8.16
N SER A 61 -8.17 -8.74 7.33
CA SER A 61 -8.12 -9.09 5.91
C SER A 61 -7.07 -8.28 5.16
N LEU A 62 -6.99 -6.98 5.41
CA LEU A 62 -6.00 -6.09 4.79
C LEU A 62 -4.56 -6.43 5.24
N ALA A 63 -4.36 -6.66 6.53
CA ALA A 63 -3.04 -7.04 7.05
C ALA A 63 -2.59 -8.42 6.54
N ALA A 64 -3.53 -9.35 6.29
CA ALA A 64 -3.24 -10.65 5.69
C ALA A 64 -3.07 -10.62 4.16
N ASN A 65 -3.25 -9.47 3.51
CA ASN A 65 -3.33 -9.34 2.06
C ASN A 65 -4.35 -10.33 1.44
N ALA A 66 -5.51 -10.44 2.09
CA ALA A 66 -6.60 -11.27 1.62
C ALA A 66 -7.55 -10.45 0.73
N GLU A 67 -8.00 -11.07 -0.36
CA GLU A 67 -9.05 -10.50 -1.20
C GLU A 67 -10.41 -10.73 -0.52
N LEU A 68 -11.02 -9.65 -0.01
CA LEU A 68 -12.34 -9.73 0.56
C LEU A 68 -13.38 -9.93 -0.55
N VAL A 69 -13.94 -11.15 -0.64
CA VAL A 69 -14.89 -11.53 -1.69
C VAL A 69 -16.35 -11.47 -1.24
N LEU A 70 -16.59 -11.54 0.07
CA LEU A 70 -17.95 -11.51 0.62
C LEU A 70 -17.91 -11.04 2.08
N THR A 71 -18.93 -10.27 2.48
CA THR A 71 -19.22 -9.98 3.89
C THR A 71 -20.68 -10.26 4.15
N LEU A 72 -20.97 -11.15 5.10
CA LEU A 72 -22.31 -11.43 5.58
C LEU A 72 -22.43 -11.05 7.06
N SER A 73 -23.56 -10.44 7.41
CA SER A 73 -23.88 -10.10 8.80
C SER A 73 -25.09 -10.92 9.28
N THR A 74 -25.11 -11.24 10.57
CA THR A 74 -26.26 -11.88 11.24
C THR A 74 -27.54 -11.03 11.13
N THR A 75 -27.39 -9.71 10.92
CA THR A 75 -28.52 -8.77 10.70
C THR A 75 -28.88 -8.58 9.24
N GLY A 76 -28.12 -9.17 8.31
CA GLY A 76 -28.36 -9.05 6.88
C GLY A 76 -29.70 -9.68 6.47
N SER A 77 -30.37 -9.06 5.52
CA SER A 77 -31.56 -9.64 4.88
C SER A 77 -31.17 -10.83 3.99
N GLY A 78 -32.06 -11.76 3.84
CA GLY A 78 -31.90 -12.95 2.99
C GLY A 78 -32.04 -14.25 3.75
N THR A 79 -32.53 -15.26 3.05
CA THR A 79 -32.67 -16.62 3.57
C THR A 79 -31.31 -17.33 3.68
N VAL A 80 -31.27 -18.44 4.39
CA VAL A 80 -30.07 -19.32 4.43
C VAL A 80 -29.66 -19.76 3.02
N ILE A 81 -30.63 -19.97 2.11
CA ILE A 81 -30.39 -20.37 0.71
C ILE A 81 -29.74 -19.23 -0.08
N ASP A 82 -30.23 -17.99 0.08
CA ASP A 82 -29.64 -16.80 -0.58
C ASP A 82 -28.19 -16.60 -0.14
N ARG A 83 -27.93 -16.71 1.17
CA ARG A 83 -26.60 -16.63 1.76
C ARG A 83 -25.68 -17.75 1.26
N ALA A 84 -26.17 -18.99 1.17
CA ALA A 84 -25.42 -20.12 0.62
C ALA A 84 -25.07 -19.92 -0.86
N SER A 85 -26.01 -19.37 -1.65
CA SER A 85 -25.77 -19.02 -3.05
C SER A 85 -24.70 -17.95 -3.21
N ALA A 86 -24.72 -16.88 -2.40
CA ALA A 86 -23.72 -15.84 -2.38
C ALA A 86 -22.32 -16.39 -2.01
N ILE A 87 -22.23 -17.29 -1.01
CA ILE A 87 -20.97 -17.93 -0.62
C ILE A 87 -20.44 -18.82 -1.75
N ARG A 88 -21.32 -19.59 -2.41
CA ARG A 88 -20.94 -20.47 -3.53
C ARG A 88 -20.43 -19.66 -4.73
N GLU A 89 -21.04 -18.54 -5.04
CA GLU A 89 -20.59 -17.63 -6.09
C GLU A 89 -19.26 -16.96 -5.74
N ALA A 90 -19.13 -16.50 -4.50
CA ALA A 90 -17.89 -15.86 -4.00
C ALA A 90 -16.70 -16.83 -3.94
N ARG A 91 -16.89 -18.12 -3.82
CA ARG A 91 -15.85 -19.18 -3.76
C ARG A 91 -14.69 -18.80 -2.82
N PRO A 92 -14.94 -18.52 -1.54
CA PRO A 92 -13.87 -18.22 -0.60
C PRO A 92 -13.02 -19.46 -0.34
N ASN A 93 -11.70 -19.31 -0.18
CA ASN A 93 -10.84 -20.39 0.32
C ASN A 93 -10.56 -20.26 1.84
N ALA A 94 -10.95 -19.14 2.44
CA ALA A 94 -11.02 -18.98 3.89
C ALA A 94 -12.27 -18.19 4.30
N VAL A 95 -12.78 -18.47 5.48
CA VAL A 95 -13.91 -17.78 6.10
C VAL A 95 -13.51 -17.36 7.51
N LEU A 96 -13.68 -16.08 7.83
CA LEU A 96 -13.45 -15.51 9.15
C LEU A 96 -14.79 -15.21 9.82
N ALA A 97 -15.18 -16.01 10.81
CA ALA A 97 -16.41 -15.83 11.58
C ALA A 97 -16.10 -15.20 12.95
N ILE A 98 -16.66 -14.03 13.23
CA ILE A 98 -16.52 -13.32 14.51
C ILE A 98 -17.91 -13.17 15.13
N ALA A 99 -18.20 -13.96 16.13
CA ALA A 99 -19.48 -13.96 16.82
C ALA A 99 -19.51 -12.91 17.94
N ASP A 100 -20.57 -12.14 18.00
CA ASP A 100 -20.84 -11.23 19.12
C ASP A 100 -21.40 -12.01 20.32
N LYS A 101 -21.22 -11.44 21.52
CA LYS A 101 -21.91 -11.93 22.72
C LYS A 101 -23.42 -11.78 22.53
N GLY A 102 -24.15 -12.90 22.61
CA GLY A 102 -25.60 -12.91 22.52
C GLY A 102 -26.18 -13.06 21.10
N ASP A 103 -25.34 -13.15 20.04
CA ASP A 103 -25.78 -13.38 18.66
C ASP A 103 -25.24 -14.69 18.06
N VAL A 104 -25.18 -15.72 18.92
CA VAL A 104 -24.66 -17.05 18.55
C VAL A 104 -25.54 -17.76 17.54
N ASP A 105 -26.87 -17.64 17.68
CA ASP A 105 -27.81 -18.33 16.80
C ASP A 105 -27.78 -17.74 15.37
N GLY A 106 -27.67 -16.40 15.24
CA GLY A 106 -27.46 -15.78 13.92
C GLY A 106 -26.14 -16.20 13.27
N MET A 107 -25.07 -16.40 14.04
CA MET A 107 -23.80 -16.91 13.53
C MET A 107 -23.92 -18.39 13.09
N ILE A 108 -24.69 -19.21 13.84
CA ILE A 108 -24.98 -20.60 13.45
C ILE A 108 -25.68 -20.64 12.09
N GLU A 109 -26.70 -19.78 11.86
CA GLU A 109 -27.38 -19.70 10.55
C GLU A 109 -26.40 -19.35 9.41
N LEU A 110 -25.46 -18.42 9.64
CA LEU A 110 -24.43 -18.08 8.64
C LEU A 110 -23.50 -19.25 8.34
N VAL A 111 -23.12 -20.03 9.36
CA VAL A 111 -22.26 -21.20 9.20
C VAL A 111 -23.04 -22.38 8.56
N GLU A 112 -24.32 -22.52 8.81
CA GLU A 112 -25.18 -23.46 8.09
C GLU A 112 -25.30 -23.12 6.61
N ALA A 113 -25.42 -21.80 6.28
CA ALA A 113 -25.36 -21.36 4.89
C ALA A 113 -24.00 -21.69 4.24
N LEU A 114 -22.89 -21.56 4.96
CA LEU A 114 -21.58 -22.00 4.50
C LEU A 114 -21.54 -23.51 4.23
N ARG A 115 -22.03 -24.32 5.16
CA ARG A 115 -22.12 -25.77 5.02
C ARG A 115 -22.94 -26.17 3.78
N LEU A 116 -24.08 -25.52 3.56
CA LEU A 116 -24.93 -25.73 2.37
C LEU A 116 -24.19 -25.30 1.08
N ALA A 117 -23.46 -24.21 1.11
CA ALA A 117 -22.68 -23.74 -0.04
C ALA A 117 -21.60 -24.75 -0.46
N CYS A 118 -21.01 -25.49 0.50
CA CYS A 118 -19.98 -26.49 0.29
C CYS A 118 -20.54 -27.89 -0.03
N ALA A 119 -21.83 -28.13 0.17
CA ALA A 119 -22.43 -29.44 -0.05
C ALA A 119 -22.32 -29.86 -1.52
N GLY A 120 -21.67 -31.01 -1.78
CA GLY A 120 -21.53 -31.58 -3.12
C GLY A 120 -20.53 -30.86 -4.03
N GLY A 121 -19.80 -29.85 -3.55
CA GLY A 121 -18.78 -29.13 -4.31
C GLY A 121 -17.36 -29.62 -4.01
N PRO A 122 -16.41 -29.45 -4.94
CA PRO A 122 -15.01 -29.83 -4.74
C PRO A 122 -14.24 -28.87 -3.83
N HIS A 123 -14.85 -27.73 -3.47
CA HIS A 123 -14.19 -26.64 -2.76
C HIS A 123 -14.73 -26.49 -1.35
N THR A 124 -13.86 -26.66 -0.37
CA THR A 124 -14.17 -26.50 1.06
C THR A 124 -13.21 -25.48 1.65
N PRO A 125 -13.67 -24.31 2.10
CA PRO A 125 -12.83 -23.28 2.71
C PRO A 125 -12.42 -23.67 4.13
N HIS A 126 -11.34 -23.06 4.65
CA HIS A 126 -11.02 -23.08 6.07
C HIS A 126 -11.90 -22.07 6.83
N LEU A 127 -12.58 -22.53 7.88
CA LEU A 127 -13.40 -21.69 8.74
C LEU A 127 -12.65 -21.36 10.03
N PHE A 128 -12.31 -20.09 10.21
CA PHE A 128 -11.73 -19.53 11.43
C PHE A 128 -12.84 -18.95 12.29
N VAL A 129 -12.99 -19.42 13.54
CA VAL A 129 -14.07 -19.01 14.44
C VAL A 129 -13.54 -18.32 15.67
N SER A 130 -13.97 -17.08 15.86
CA SER A 130 -13.79 -16.31 17.10
C SER A 130 -15.12 -16.23 17.83
N ALA A 131 -15.21 -16.88 18.97
CA ALA A 131 -16.36 -16.89 19.85
C ALA A 131 -15.96 -17.34 21.27
N GLU A 132 -16.83 -17.15 22.25
CA GLU A 132 -16.69 -17.78 23.57
C GLU A 132 -16.74 -19.31 23.46
N ASP A 133 -16.09 -20.04 24.37
CA ASP A 133 -15.90 -21.49 24.26
C ASP A 133 -17.18 -22.30 24.00
N LYS A 134 -18.25 -22.02 24.74
CA LYS A 134 -19.54 -22.69 24.55
C LYS A 134 -20.19 -22.37 23.20
N ALA A 135 -20.09 -21.11 22.77
CA ALA A 135 -20.60 -20.67 21.48
C ALA A 135 -19.80 -21.28 20.33
N ARG A 136 -18.47 -21.31 20.48
CA ARG A 136 -17.56 -21.90 19.48
C ARG A 136 -17.85 -23.37 19.20
N VAL A 137 -18.14 -24.17 20.25
CA VAL A 137 -18.51 -25.57 20.11
C VAL A 137 -19.81 -25.69 19.29
N ARG A 138 -20.84 -24.88 19.59
CA ARG A 138 -22.11 -24.89 18.86
C ARG A 138 -21.93 -24.48 17.39
N ILE A 139 -21.20 -23.39 17.15
CA ILE A 139 -20.89 -22.87 15.79
C ILE A 139 -20.08 -23.94 15.02
N GLY A 140 -19.06 -24.54 15.64
CA GLY A 140 -18.25 -25.61 15.00
C GLY A 140 -19.08 -26.84 14.64
N ALA A 141 -20.03 -27.25 15.50
CA ALA A 141 -20.93 -28.37 15.20
C ALA A 141 -21.84 -28.12 13.98
N SER A 142 -22.24 -26.86 13.75
CA SER A 142 -23.08 -26.51 12.58
C SER A 142 -22.30 -26.50 11.26
N ALA A 143 -20.96 -26.45 11.30
CA ALA A 143 -20.11 -26.42 10.11
C ALA A 143 -20.03 -27.78 9.36
N GLY A 144 -20.38 -28.88 10.02
CA GLY A 144 -20.34 -30.22 9.41
C GLY A 144 -18.93 -30.64 9.00
N ALA A 145 -18.72 -30.89 7.70
CA ALA A 145 -17.42 -31.30 7.16
C ALA A 145 -16.43 -30.15 6.87
N VAL A 146 -16.85 -28.89 7.07
CA VAL A 146 -15.96 -27.73 6.87
C VAL A 146 -14.90 -27.72 7.98
N PRO A 147 -13.59 -27.66 7.64
CA PRO A 147 -12.53 -27.58 8.64
C PRO A 147 -12.67 -26.30 9.49
N VAL A 148 -12.72 -26.46 10.82
CA VAL A 148 -12.90 -25.36 11.78
C VAL A 148 -11.66 -25.19 12.63
N GLU A 149 -11.15 -23.97 12.69
CA GLU A 149 -10.05 -23.58 13.57
C GLU A 149 -10.52 -22.45 14.53
N ALA A 150 -10.24 -22.64 15.81
CA ALA A 150 -10.50 -21.61 16.83
C ALA A 150 -9.44 -20.52 16.78
N ILE A 151 -9.87 -19.27 16.80
CA ILE A 151 -8.99 -18.11 16.82
C ILE A 151 -9.41 -17.12 17.91
N PRO A 152 -8.46 -16.29 18.44
CA PRO A 152 -8.82 -15.19 19.32
C PRO A 152 -9.58 -14.10 18.54
N ALA A 153 -10.40 -13.31 19.24
CA ALA A 153 -11.05 -12.14 18.64
C ALA A 153 -10.00 -11.11 18.21
N PRO A 154 -9.92 -10.71 16.92
CA PRO A 154 -8.85 -9.86 16.41
C PRO A 154 -9.02 -8.37 16.78
N THR A 155 -9.66 -8.08 17.91
CA THR A 155 -9.92 -6.73 18.42
C THR A 155 -8.71 -6.11 19.10
N THR A 156 -7.77 -6.92 19.60
CA THR A 156 -6.49 -6.46 20.12
C THR A 156 -5.39 -6.66 19.09
N ARG A 157 -4.28 -5.93 19.24
CA ARG A 157 -3.13 -6.04 18.35
C ARG A 157 -2.57 -7.46 18.29
N SER A 158 -2.24 -8.05 19.43
CA SER A 158 -1.64 -9.39 19.51
C SER A 158 -2.56 -10.48 18.95
N ALA A 159 -3.86 -10.40 19.25
CA ALA A 159 -4.84 -11.31 18.71
C ALA A 159 -4.96 -11.18 17.18
N ARG A 160 -4.94 -9.97 16.66
CA ARG A 160 -4.96 -9.72 15.21
C ARG A 160 -3.72 -10.27 14.52
N GLU A 161 -2.53 -10.03 15.07
CA GLU A 161 -1.26 -10.57 14.55
C GLU A 161 -1.29 -12.12 14.50
N ALA A 162 -1.86 -12.77 15.52
CA ALA A 162 -2.02 -14.22 15.53
C ALA A 162 -2.96 -14.72 14.43
N VAL A 163 -4.10 -14.05 14.19
CA VAL A 163 -5.03 -14.41 13.11
C VAL A 163 -4.41 -14.16 11.74
N VAL A 164 -3.75 -13.03 11.55
CA VAL A 164 -3.02 -12.69 10.31
C VAL A 164 -1.97 -13.76 9.99
N ALA A 165 -1.22 -14.23 11.00
CA ALA A 165 -0.23 -15.30 10.80
C ALA A 165 -0.86 -16.60 10.28
N ARG A 166 -2.07 -16.98 10.76
CA ARG A 166 -2.82 -18.13 10.27
C ARG A 166 -3.28 -17.96 8.83
N LEU A 167 -3.84 -16.80 8.50
CA LEU A 167 -4.26 -16.49 7.13
C LEU A 167 -3.07 -16.47 6.16
N ARG A 168 -1.93 -15.91 6.58
CA ARG A 168 -0.70 -15.92 5.78
C ARG A 168 -0.15 -17.33 5.56
N ALA A 169 -0.29 -18.22 6.54
CA ALA A 169 0.11 -19.61 6.39
C ALA A 169 -0.62 -20.30 5.23
N LEU A 170 -1.90 -20.01 5.00
CA LEU A 170 -2.65 -20.52 3.85
C LEU A 170 -2.10 -19.98 2.51
N ARG A 171 -1.49 -18.79 2.51
CA ARG A 171 -0.92 -18.18 1.30
C ARG A 171 0.46 -18.71 0.93
N ARG A 172 1.23 -19.20 1.91
CA ARG A 172 2.62 -19.62 1.66
C ARG A 172 2.70 -20.90 0.81
N GLY A 173 1.71 -21.77 0.88
CA GLY A 173 1.87 -23.10 0.29
C GLY A 173 3.00 -23.89 0.96
N GLY A 174 3.82 -24.55 0.19
CA GLY A 174 4.99 -25.30 0.68
C GLY A 174 6.32 -24.60 0.38
N GLY A 175 7.35 -24.94 1.16
CA GLY A 175 8.71 -24.47 0.91
C GLY A 175 9.17 -23.24 1.73
N ASP A 176 10.37 -22.76 1.42
CA ASP A 176 11.05 -21.69 2.14
C ASP A 176 10.66 -20.33 1.58
N ILE A 177 9.38 -19.97 1.79
CA ILE A 177 8.72 -18.78 1.22
C ILE A 177 8.57 -17.68 2.27
N VAL A 178 8.94 -16.46 1.88
CA VAL A 178 8.55 -15.21 2.55
C VAL A 178 7.54 -14.48 1.68
N LEU A 179 6.42 -14.08 2.26
CA LEU A 179 5.45 -13.27 1.53
C LEU A 179 5.99 -11.85 1.36
N ARG A 180 5.75 -11.23 0.20
CA ARG A 180 6.21 -9.86 -0.08
C ARG A 180 5.73 -8.84 0.96
N ASP A 181 4.48 -8.96 1.39
CA ASP A 181 3.91 -8.09 2.44
C ASP A 181 4.65 -8.27 3.79
N GLU A 182 5.05 -9.48 4.15
CA GLU A 182 5.87 -9.74 5.35
C GLU A 182 7.27 -9.13 5.22
N ALA A 183 7.87 -9.24 4.05
CA ALA A 183 9.17 -8.61 3.77
C ALA A 183 9.09 -7.07 3.90
N ILE A 184 8.05 -6.44 3.36
CA ILE A 184 7.81 -4.99 3.49
C ILE A 184 7.64 -4.57 4.96
N GLU A 185 6.87 -5.31 5.74
CA GLU A 185 6.70 -5.04 7.17
C GLU A 185 8.00 -5.20 7.95
N ALA A 186 8.77 -6.25 7.65
CA ALA A 186 10.05 -6.51 8.30
C ALA A 186 11.10 -5.43 7.92
N ALA A 187 11.13 -4.99 6.66
CA ALA A 187 11.96 -3.88 6.22
C ALA A 187 11.63 -2.58 6.95
N ALA A 188 10.33 -2.25 7.10
CA ALA A 188 9.89 -1.08 7.84
C ALA A 188 10.32 -1.13 9.31
N ARG A 189 10.23 -2.30 9.97
CA ARG A 189 10.75 -2.51 11.34
C ARG A 189 12.26 -2.30 11.42
N SER A 190 13.03 -2.85 10.47
CA SER A 190 14.48 -2.70 10.42
C SER A 190 14.90 -1.24 10.23
N LEU A 191 14.18 -0.47 9.39
CA LEU A 191 14.42 0.96 9.21
C LEU A 191 14.17 1.75 10.51
N VAL A 192 13.10 1.43 11.25
CA VAL A 192 12.82 2.07 12.55
C VAL A 192 13.88 1.71 13.59
N LEU A 193 14.30 0.45 13.65
CA LEU A 193 15.37 0.00 14.56
C LEU A 193 16.71 0.72 14.26
N ALA A 194 17.05 0.89 12.99
CA ALA A 194 18.29 1.55 12.58
C ALA A 194 18.26 3.06 12.81
N THR A 195 17.10 3.74 12.72
CA THR A 195 17.03 5.20 12.71
C THR A 195 16.33 5.80 13.93
N GLY A 196 15.58 5.01 14.69
CA GLY A 196 14.72 5.49 15.77
C GLY A 196 13.53 6.34 15.30
N ARG A 197 13.24 6.41 14.00
CA ARG A 197 12.20 7.28 13.42
C ARG A 197 10.99 6.46 12.99
N ALA A 198 9.79 6.99 13.26
CA ALA A 198 8.57 6.43 12.67
C ALA A 198 8.67 6.46 11.14
N THR A 199 8.51 5.30 10.50
CA THR A 199 8.72 5.10 9.07
C THR A 199 7.47 4.53 8.43
N LEU A 200 7.01 5.15 7.33
CA LEU A 200 5.99 4.61 6.46
C LEU A 200 6.65 4.08 5.19
N VAL A 201 6.59 2.78 4.98
CA VAL A 201 6.99 2.16 3.71
C VAL A 201 5.77 2.02 2.82
N LEU A 202 5.88 2.51 1.59
CA LEU A 202 4.87 2.39 0.53
C LEU A 202 5.43 1.54 -0.59
N ASP A 203 4.85 0.39 -0.82
CA ASP A 203 5.18 -0.49 -1.95
C ASP A 203 4.07 -0.42 -3.00
N VAL A 204 4.46 -0.12 -4.23
CA VAL A 204 3.61 -0.35 -5.41
C VAL A 204 4.42 -1.19 -6.37
N SER A 205 3.96 -2.40 -6.63
CA SER A 205 4.60 -3.34 -7.55
C SER A 205 3.67 -3.71 -8.69
N GLY A 206 4.14 -4.53 -9.62
CA GLY A 206 3.31 -5.05 -10.71
C GLY A 206 2.05 -5.79 -10.24
N GLU A 207 2.10 -6.46 -9.09
CA GLU A 207 1.02 -7.34 -8.60
C GLU A 207 0.32 -6.84 -7.35
N SER A 208 0.91 -5.89 -6.60
CA SER A 208 0.38 -5.48 -5.30
C SER A 208 0.67 -4.04 -4.95
N THR A 209 -0.07 -3.56 -3.98
CA THR A 209 0.17 -2.29 -3.29
C THR A 209 0.13 -2.55 -1.79
N SER A 210 1.13 -2.06 -1.07
CA SER A 210 1.27 -2.23 0.37
C SER A 210 1.62 -0.93 1.06
N LEU A 211 1.17 -0.79 2.30
CA LEU A 211 1.66 0.22 3.22
C LEU A 211 2.02 -0.44 4.57
N ALA A 212 3.12 0.00 5.18
CA ALA A 212 3.53 -0.42 6.50
C ALA A 212 4.09 0.78 7.26
N LEU A 213 3.34 1.28 8.25
CA LEU A 213 3.78 2.30 9.19
C LEU A 213 4.25 1.63 10.48
N VAL A 214 5.51 1.77 10.79
CA VAL A 214 6.12 1.31 12.04
C VAL A 214 6.54 2.51 12.85
N ARG A 215 6.27 2.48 14.16
CA ARG A 215 6.68 3.51 15.12
C ARG A 215 7.81 3.00 16.03
N PRO A 216 8.55 3.91 16.69
CA PRO A 216 9.63 3.51 17.61
C PRO A 216 9.18 2.62 18.77
N ASP A 217 7.90 2.68 19.17
CA ASP A 217 7.30 1.79 20.17
C ASP A 217 7.05 0.36 19.63
N GLY A 218 7.44 0.08 18.39
CA GLY A 218 7.24 -1.18 17.70
C GLY A 218 5.81 -1.39 17.18
N SER A 219 4.92 -0.39 17.33
CA SER A 219 3.57 -0.50 16.75
C SER A 219 3.63 -0.52 15.22
N LEU A 220 2.88 -1.45 14.62
CA LEU A 220 2.73 -1.62 13.20
C LEU A 220 1.30 -1.34 12.79
N ILE A 221 1.13 -0.54 11.75
CA ILE A 221 -0.10 -0.37 11.00
C ILE A 221 0.21 -0.82 9.57
N ALA A 222 -0.38 -1.92 9.13
CA ALA A 222 -0.14 -2.48 7.80
C ALA A 222 -1.45 -2.71 7.06
N ALA A 223 -1.43 -2.45 5.77
CA ALA A 223 -2.50 -2.79 4.85
C ALA A 223 -1.91 -3.16 3.49
N HIS A 224 -2.48 -4.17 2.88
CA HIS A 224 -1.99 -4.74 1.63
C HIS A 224 -3.16 -5.02 0.69
N SER A 225 -2.90 -4.95 -0.60
CA SER A 225 -3.87 -5.22 -1.66
C SER A 225 -3.18 -5.90 -2.84
N ARG A 226 -3.88 -6.79 -3.51
CA ARG A 226 -3.44 -7.40 -4.78
C ARG A 226 -3.74 -6.52 -6.00
N LEU A 227 -3.82 -5.21 -5.81
CA LEU A 227 -3.88 -4.23 -6.88
C LEU A 227 -2.46 -3.75 -7.18
N GLY A 228 -1.95 -4.09 -8.34
CA GLY A 228 -0.64 -3.65 -8.81
C GLY A 228 -0.72 -3.03 -10.20
N ILE A 229 0.34 -2.32 -10.60
CA ILE A 229 0.38 -1.57 -11.87
C ILE A 229 0.90 -2.40 -13.07
N GLY A 230 1.10 -3.70 -12.89
CA GLY A 230 1.44 -4.65 -13.94
C GLY A 230 0.23 -5.53 -14.29
N PRO A 231 0.26 -6.86 -14.01
CA PRO A 231 -0.85 -7.76 -14.32
C PRO A 231 -2.19 -7.37 -13.68
N GLY A 232 -2.16 -6.53 -12.62
CA GLY A 232 -3.35 -6.02 -11.94
C GLY A 232 -3.84 -4.64 -12.41
N ALA A 233 -3.25 -4.05 -13.45
CA ALA A 233 -3.59 -2.69 -13.89
C ALA A 233 -5.06 -2.55 -14.34
N ASP A 234 -5.61 -3.56 -14.99
CA ASP A 234 -7.02 -3.64 -15.38
C ASP A 234 -7.96 -3.66 -14.17
N ARG A 235 -7.58 -4.32 -13.07
CA ARG A 235 -8.34 -4.37 -11.82
C ARG A 235 -8.41 -3.00 -11.14
N ILE A 236 -7.35 -2.18 -11.26
CA ILE A 236 -7.37 -0.80 -10.78
C ILE A 236 -8.45 -0.02 -11.52
N VAL A 237 -8.51 -0.15 -12.86
CA VAL A 237 -9.54 0.50 -13.68
C VAL A 237 -10.92 -0.04 -13.37
N ALA A 238 -11.09 -1.35 -13.22
CA ALA A 238 -12.37 -1.96 -12.85
C ALA A 238 -12.90 -1.45 -11.51
N ARG A 239 -12.02 -1.20 -10.54
CA ARG A 239 -12.39 -0.67 -9.22
C ARG A 239 -12.56 0.85 -9.15
N SER A 240 -11.70 1.61 -9.86
CA SER A 240 -11.71 3.07 -9.82
C SER A 240 -12.67 3.69 -10.81
N GLY A 241 -12.89 3.02 -11.95
CA GLY A 241 -13.38 3.63 -13.16
C GLY A 241 -12.26 4.31 -13.96
N LEU A 242 -12.39 4.26 -15.28
CA LEU A 242 -11.38 4.80 -16.21
C LEU A 242 -11.16 6.30 -16.02
N ASP A 243 -12.22 7.07 -15.74
CA ASP A 243 -12.14 8.53 -15.53
C ASP A 243 -11.29 8.93 -14.33
N ARG A 244 -11.24 8.09 -13.29
CA ARG A 244 -10.37 8.34 -12.16
C ARG A 244 -8.89 8.17 -12.50
N VAL A 245 -8.55 7.24 -13.37
CA VAL A 245 -7.19 7.11 -13.90
C VAL A 245 -6.88 8.26 -14.86
N ARG A 246 -7.80 8.54 -15.78
CA ARG A 246 -7.67 9.61 -16.77
C ARG A 246 -7.44 10.99 -16.17
N ARG A 247 -8.06 11.27 -15.03
CA ARG A 247 -7.93 12.58 -14.36
C ARG A 247 -6.49 12.97 -13.98
N TRP A 248 -5.56 12.00 -13.90
CA TRP A 248 -4.16 12.22 -13.57
C TRP A 248 -3.25 12.41 -14.79
N ILE A 249 -3.78 12.25 -15.98
CA ILE A 249 -2.98 12.34 -17.22
C ILE A 249 -2.94 13.79 -17.69
N PRO A 250 -1.74 14.38 -17.87
CA PRO A 250 -1.58 15.79 -18.23
C PRO A 250 -1.77 16.06 -19.71
N ARG A 251 -2.52 15.20 -20.43
CA ARG A 251 -2.85 15.31 -21.85
C ARG A 251 -4.28 14.86 -22.09
N PRO A 252 -4.97 15.41 -23.10
CA PRO A 252 -6.21 14.82 -23.57
C PRO A 252 -5.96 13.41 -24.09
N ILE A 253 -6.79 12.46 -23.64
CA ILE A 253 -6.77 11.08 -24.14
C ILE A 253 -8.20 10.56 -24.14
N ASP A 254 -8.61 9.90 -25.22
CA ASP A 254 -9.89 9.24 -25.28
C ASP A 254 -9.93 7.93 -24.45
N ALA A 255 -11.13 7.51 -24.11
CA ALA A 255 -11.34 6.34 -23.28
C ALA A 255 -10.84 5.03 -23.91
N PRO A 256 -11.08 4.75 -25.22
CA PRO A 256 -10.55 3.55 -25.89
C PRO A 256 -9.02 3.50 -25.89
N ALA A 257 -8.34 4.58 -26.28
CA ALA A 257 -6.89 4.64 -26.32
C ALA A 257 -6.24 4.49 -24.94
N LEU A 258 -6.89 5.03 -23.89
CA LEU A 258 -6.43 4.83 -22.51
C LEU A 258 -6.59 3.38 -22.06
N LEU A 259 -7.74 2.77 -22.36
CA LEU A 259 -8.05 1.39 -21.99
C LEU A 259 -7.12 0.40 -22.67
N GLU A 260 -6.81 0.60 -23.97
CA GLU A 260 -5.83 -0.18 -24.70
C GLU A 260 -4.46 -0.17 -24.00
N ARG A 261 -3.99 1.01 -23.55
CA ARG A 261 -2.72 1.13 -22.83
C ARG A 261 -2.72 0.42 -21.49
N VAL A 262 -3.85 0.46 -20.77
CA VAL A 262 -4.02 -0.29 -19.53
C VAL A 262 -3.91 -1.80 -19.77
N PHE A 263 -4.60 -2.32 -20.79
CA PHE A 263 -4.51 -3.74 -21.15
C PHE A 263 -3.11 -4.14 -21.66
N ASN A 264 -2.45 -3.28 -22.42
CA ASN A 264 -1.08 -3.50 -22.85
C ASN A 264 -0.13 -3.56 -21.63
N ARG A 265 -0.32 -2.68 -20.64
CA ARG A 265 0.45 -2.72 -19.40
C ARG A 265 0.19 -4.00 -18.58
N ALA A 266 -1.06 -4.44 -18.48
CA ALA A 266 -1.42 -5.68 -17.83
C ALA A 266 -0.82 -6.92 -18.51
N ARG A 267 -0.79 -6.91 -19.85
CA ARG A 267 -0.27 -8.02 -20.67
C ARG A 267 1.26 -8.07 -20.69
N TRP A 268 1.92 -6.91 -20.64
CA TRP A 268 3.37 -6.76 -20.72
C TRP A 268 3.92 -6.00 -19.52
N PRO A 269 3.82 -6.60 -18.30
CA PRO A 269 4.12 -5.89 -17.05
C PRO A 269 5.58 -5.48 -16.90
N ASN A 270 6.49 -6.16 -17.60
CA ASN A 270 7.94 -5.88 -17.55
C ASN A 270 8.40 -4.90 -18.64
N ALA A 271 7.50 -4.44 -19.52
CA ALA A 271 7.85 -3.47 -20.54
C ALA A 271 8.19 -2.12 -19.91
N VAL A 272 9.31 -1.55 -20.31
CA VAL A 272 9.66 -0.17 -19.96
C VAL A 272 8.68 0.78 -20.64
N ALA A 273 8.25 1.82 -19.94
CA ALA A 273 7.34 2.82 -20.49
C ALA A 273 7.93 3.48 -21.76
N PRO A 274 7.40 3.20 -22.96
CA PRO A 274 8.02 3.64 -24.21
C PRO A 274 7.75 5.11 -24.52
N SER A 275 6.88 5.76 -23.78
CA SER A 275 6.47 7.15 -24.02
C SER A 275 6.13 7.88 -22.73
N VAL A 276 6.16 9.21 -22.80
CA VAL A 276 5.70 10.09 -21.71
C VAL A 276 4.28 9.78 -21.27
N LEU A 277 3.40 9.46 -22.21
CA LEU A 277 2.01 9.12 -21.91
C LEU A 277 1.89 7.78 -21.15
N THR A 278 2.69 6.77 -21.52
CA THR A 278 2.72 5.49 -20.81
C THR A 278 3.26 5.67 -19.37
N LEU A 279 4.29 6.50 -19.20
CA LEU A 279 4.82 6.84 -17.91
C LEU A 279 3.79 7.60 -17.04
N ALA A 280 3.08 8.56 -17.64
CA ALA A 280 2.00 9.26 -16.95
C ALA A 280 0.86 8.31 -16.54
N LEU A 281 0.56 7.30 -17.36
CA LEU A 281 -0.39 6.25 -17.01
C LEU A 281 0.10 5.40 -15.81
N GLU A 282 1.35 4.98 -15.79
CA GLU A 282 1.92 4.23 -14.65
C GLU A 282 1.86 5.04 -13.35
N MET A 283 2.18 6.33 -13.43
CA MET A 283 2.01 7.24 -12.29
C MET A 283 0.54 7.39 -11.86
N ALA A 284 -0.40 7.44 -12.82
CA ALA A 284 -1.84 7.52 -12.55
C ALA A 284 -2.36 6.24 -11.88
N LEU A 285 -1.97 5.07 -12.38
CA LEU A 285 -2.31 3.76 -11.82
C LEU A 285 -1.76 3.62 -10.39
N SER A 286 -0.52 4.04 -10.16
CA SER A 286 0.10 4.01 -8.82
C SER A 286 -0.69 4.86 -7.81
N ARG A 287 -1.13 6.08 -8.21
CA ARG A 287 -1.97 6.94 -7.37
C ARG A 287 -3.31 6.28 -7.02
N GLU A 288 -3.98 5.70 -8.02
CA GLU A 288 -5.28 5.06 -7.81
C GLU A 288 -5.15 3.76 -6.99
N ALA A 289 -4.10 2.97 -7.18
CA ALA A 289 -3.82 1.78 -6.35
C ALA A 289 -3.61 2.16 -4.88
N LEU A 290 -2.77 3.17 -4.61
CA LEU A 290 -2.57 3.71 -3.26
C LEU A 290 -3.87 4.31 -2.69
N ALA A 291 -4.63 5.06 -3.49
CA ALA A 291 -5.90 5.64 -3.05
C ALA A 291 -6.94 4.57 -2.68
N HIS A 292 -6.96 3.42 -3.38
CA HIS A 292 -7.79 2.29 -3.02
C HIS A 292 -7.36 1.70 -1.68
N LEU A 293 -6.07 1.40 -1.53
CA LEU A 293 -5.53 0.83 -0.31
C LEU A 293 -5.81 1.74 0.90
N LEU A 294 -5.62 3.06 0.76
CA LEU A 294 -5.90 4.03 1.81
C LEU A 294 -7.40 4.13 2.18
N ARG A 295 -8.30 4.01 1.20
CA ARG A 295 -9.74 3.98 1.47
C ARG A 295 -10.14 2.70 2.22
N ASP A 296 -9.63 1.56 1.80
CA ASP A 296 -9.92 0.29 2.45
C ASP A 296 -9.32 0.25 3.87
N ALA A 297 -8.11 0.77 4.04
CA ALA A 297 -7.48 0.93 5.35
C ALA A 297 -8.30 1.86 6.27
N ALA A 298 -8.82 2.98 5.76
CA ALA A 298 -9.68 3.87 6.54
C ALA A 298 -10.99 3.20 6.97
N ARG A 299 -11.63 2.38 6.09
CA ARG A 299 -12.81 1.57 6.45
C ARG A 299 -12.49 0.54 7.53
N ALA A 300 -11.27 0.04 7.55
CA ALA A 300 -10.78 -0.86 8.60
C ALA A 300 -10.38 -0.14 9.90
N GLY A 301 -10.66 1.16 10.01
CA GLY A 301 -10.35 1.96 11.20
C GLY A 301 -8.91 2.44 11.31
N LEU A 302 -8.14 2.39 10.19
CA LEU A 302 -6.78 2.92 10.17
C LEU A 302 -6.81 4.45 10.21
N ASP A 303 -6.06 5.02 11.15
CA ASP A 303 -5.99 6.45 11.34
C ASP A 303 -5.24 7.13 10.18
N ARG A 304 -6.01 7.79 9.29
CA ARG A 304 -5.45 8.52 8.15
C ARG A 304 -4.57 9.70 8.58
N ALA A 305 -4.89 10.34 9.71
CA ALA A 305 -4.08 11.43 10.23
C ALA A 305 -2.70 10.93 10.66
N ALA A 306 -2.61 9.72 11.22
CA ALA A 306 -1.34 9.10 11.53
C ALA A 306 -0.44 8.91 10.30
N LEU A 307 -1.03 8.54 9.15
CA LEU A 307 -0.29 8.41 7.88
C LEU A 307 0.14 9.77 7.34
N ALA A 308 -0.76 10.77 7.32
CA ALA A 308 -0.47 12.10 6.82
C ALA A 308 0.60 12.82 7.66
N ASN A 309 0.67 12.53 8.96
CA ASN A 309 1.64 13.11 9.89
C ASN A 309 2.97 12.36 9.96
N THR A 310 3.17 11.31 9.17
CA THR A 310 4.44 10.59 9.13
C THR A 310 5.56 11.47 8.58
N ARG A 311 6.71 11.51 9.28
CA ARG A 311 7.83 12.39 8.94
C ARG A 311 8.83 11.76 7.98
N TRP A 312 8.79 10.47 7.78
CA TRP A 312 9.64 9.75 6.84
C TRP A 312 8.84 8.71 6.08
N ILE A 313 8.83 8.84 4.76
CA ILE A 313 8.12 7.95 3.83
C ILE A 313 9.15 7.35 2.88
N VAL A 314 9.16 6.04 2.76
CA VAL A 314 10.04 5.30 1.86
C VAL A 314 9.22 4.61 0.78
N ALA A 315 9.45 4.97 -0.47
CA ALA A 315 8.86 4.33 -1.63
C ALA A 315 9.64 3.09 -2.06
N THR A 316 8.95 2.01 -2.41
CA THR A 316 9.57 0.75 -2.86
C THR A 316 8.82 0.15 -4.04
N GLY A 317 9.39 -0.87 -4.66
CA GLY A 317 8.83 -1.53 -5.84
C GLY A 317 8.91 -0.67 -7.10
N ASP A 318 7.91 -0.79 -7.98
CA ASP A 318 7.85 -0.01 -9.22
C ASP A 318 7.72 1.50 -8.94
N LEU A 319 7.15 1.88 -7.79
CA LEU A 319 7.08 3.27 -7.34
C LEU A 319 8.48 3.89 -7.15
N ALA A 320 9.44 3.11 -6.66
CA ALA A 320 10.83 3.55 -6.49
C ALA A 320 11.63 3.57 -7.81
N ARG A 321 11.16 2.83 -8.82
CA ARG A 321 11.85 2.63 -10.09
C ARG A 321 11.51 3.66 -11.17
N PHE A 322 10.65 4.63 -10.88
CA PHE A 322 10.40 5.71 -11.85
C PHE A 322 11.71 6.39 -12.26
N PRO A 323 11.88 6.69 -13.56
CA PRO A 323 13.13 7.23 -14.13
C PRO A 323 13.61 8.50 -13.43
N ARG A 324 12.71 9.35 -12.97
CA ARG A 324 13.03 10.59 -12.27
C ARG A 324 12.53 10.54 -10.83
N ALA A 325 13.37 10.94 -9.89
CA ALA A 325 13.03 11.06 -8.47
C ALA A 325 11.75 11.88 -8.21
N ALA A 326 11.56 12.94 -8.97
CA ALA A 326 10.38 13.80 -8.91
C ALA A 326 9.06 13.07 -9.19
N GLN A 327 9.07 12.03 -10.02
CA GLN A 327 7.89 11.21 -10.33
C GLN A 327 7.45 10.41 -9.09
N THR A 328 8.40 9.74 -8.44
CA THR A 328 8.16 9.05 -7.16
C THR A 328 7.63 10.03 -6.10
N ALA A 329 8.32 11.15 -5.92
CA ALA A 329 7.91 12.17 -4.94
C ALA A 329 6.50 12.68 -5.22
N LEU A 330 6.16 13.01 -6.47
CA LEU A 330 4.84 13.53 -6.85
C LEU A 330 3.73 12.49 -6.61
N VAL A 331 3.95 11.21 -6.96
CA VAL A 331 2.96 10.15 -6.72
C VAL A 331 2.71 9.98 -5.23
N VAL A 332 3.76 9.96 -4.41
CA VAL A 332 3.66 9.86 -2.94
C VAL A 332 2.89 11.05 -2.35
N ILE A 333 3.24 12.28 -2.77
CA ILE A 333 2.56 13.50 -2.30
C ILE A 333 1.07 13.47 -2.65
N ASP A 334 0.74 13.13 -3.91
CA ASP A 334 -0.64 13.13 -4.40
C ASP A 334 -1.50 12.03 -3.75
N ALA A 335 -0.93 10.87 -3.44
CA ALA A 335 -1.64 9.75 -2.84
C ALA A 335 -1.86 9.92 -1.33
N LEU A 336 -0.83 10.33 -0.59
CA LEU A 336 -0.87 10.43 0.87
C LEU A 336 -1.34 11.78 1.37
N LEU A 337 -1.07 12.84 0.60
CA LEU A 337 -1.30 14.24 1.02
C LEU A 337 -0.64 14.51 2.38
N PRO A 338 0.69 14.35 2.51
CA PRO A 338 1.37 14.48 3.80
C PRO A 338 1.18 15.87 4.38
N GLU A 339 1.17 15.97 5.71
CA GLU A 339 0.97 17.21 6.45
C GLU A 339 2.27 17.67 7.13
N GLY A 340 2.52 18.97 7.10
CA GLY A 340 3.74 19.55 7.68
C GLY A 340 4.98 19.23 6.85
N THR A 341 6.08 18.86 7.50
CA THR A 341 7.37 18.59 6.84
C THR A 341 7.65 17.10 6.87
N THR A 342 7.87 16.51 5.69
CA THR A 342 8.03 15.06 5.50
C THR A 342 9.19 14.79 4.55
N LEU A 343 10.10 13.90 4.95
CA LEU A 343 11.15 13.38 4.09
C LEU A 343 10.57 12.24 3.23
N ILE A 344 10.76 12.32 1.93
CA ILE A 344 10.45 11.24 0.99
C ILE A 344 11.76 10.65 0.49
N SER A 345 11.87 9.33 0.64
CA SER A 345 12.99 8.53 0.16
C SER A 345 12.48 7.43 -0.76
N ARG A 346 13.36 6.83 -1.55
CA ARG A 346 13.07 5.60 -2.29
C ARG A 346 14.10 4.53 -1.95
N GLU A 347 13.72 3.28 -2.12
CA GLU A 347 14.69 2.19 -2.04
C GLU A 347 15.65 2.24 -3.22
N ARG A 348 16.87 1.75 -3.01
CA ARG A 348 17.72 1.29 -4.10
C ARG A 348 17.11 0.00 -4.66
N PRO A 349 17.25 -0.28 -5.96
CA PRO A 349 16.49 -1.37 -6.60
C PRO A 349 16.50 -2.67 -5.78
N ASP A 350 15.29 -3.10 -5.37
CA ASP A 350 14.96 -4.31 -4.61
C ASP A 350 15.68 -4.48 -3.25
N ALA A 351 16.43 -3.51 -2.78
CA ALA A 351 17.25 -3.63 -1.58
C ALA A 351 16.42 -3.85 -0.31
N LEU A 352 15.31 -3.10 -0.15
CA LEU A 352 14.47 -3.20 1.05
C LEU A 352 13.65 -4.48 1.10
N VAL A 353 13.12 -4.95 -0.02
CA VAL A 353 12.37 -6.20 -0.06
C VAL A 353 13.26 -7.38 0.28
N VAL A 354 14.50 -7.40 -0.25
CA VAL A 354 15.51 -8.41 0.06
C VAL A 354 15.92 -8.36 1.54
N ALA A 355 16.26 -7.17 2.05
CA ALA A 355 16.60 -7.00 3.45
C ALA A 355 15.46 -7.40 4.37
N GLY A 356 14.22 -7.03 4.02
CA GLY A 356 13.03 -7.41 4.76
C GLY A 356 12.81 -8.92 4.78
N ALA A 357 13.02 -9.60 3.66
CA ALA A 357 12.93 -11.05 3.62
C ALA A 357 13.95 -11.72 4.56
N ILE A 358 15.17 -11.23 4.58
CA ILE A 358 16.21 -11.68 5.51
C ILE A 358 15.80 -11.35 6.96
N ALA A 359 15.26 -10.14 7.19
CA ALA A 359 14.84 -9.69 8.52
C ALA A 359 13.69 -10.53 9.12
N THR A 360 12.96 -11.30 8.32
CA THR A 360 11.98 -12.27 8.87
C THR A 360 12.63 -13.42 9.62
N ARG A 361 13.96 -13.63 9.47
CA ARG A 361 14.71 -14.78 10.03
C ARG A 361 15.95 -14.41 10.81
N ALA A 362 16.56 -13.28 10.49
CA ALA A 362 17.79 -12.80 11.09
C ALA A 362 17.81 -11.28 11.09
N THR A 363 18.75 -10.67 11.81
CA THR A 363 18.95 -9.22 11.75
C THR A 363 19.47 -8.85 10.36
N ALA A 364 18.82 -7.87 9.71
CA ALA A 364 19.27 -7.33 8.44
C ALA A 364 19.75 -5.88 8.62
N ASP A 365 20.91 -5.57 8.03
CA ASP A 365 21.38 -4.19 7.92
C ASP A 365 20.67 -3.51 6.75
N VAL A 366 20.01 -2.41 7.04
CA VAL A 366 19.28 -1.58 6.05
C VAL A 366 20.00 -0.27 5.74
N SER A 367 21.22 -0.09 6.26
CA SER A 367 22.04 1.10 6.05
C SER A 367 22.34 1.30 4.56
N GLY A 368 22.11 2.50 4.06
CA GLY A 368 22.38 2.85 2.65
C GLY A 368 21.43 2.19 1.62
N MET A 369 20.38 1.48 2.06
CA MET A 369 19.41 0.88 1.14
C MET A 369 18.35 1.86 0.62
N THR A 370 18.32 3.07 1.16
CA THR A 370 17.43 4.15 0.72
C THR A 370 18.22 5.33 0.17
N GLU A 371 17.60 6.05 -0.74
CA GLU A 371 18.04 7.32 -1.28
C GLU A 371 17.01 8.38 -0.92
N ASP A 372 17.43 9.45 -0.23
CA ASP A 372 16.57 10.56 0.11
C ASP A 372 16.31 11.41 -1.13
N LEU A 373 15.04 11.64 -1.47
CA LEU A 373 14.65 12.34 -2.68
C LEU A 373 14.32 13.82 -2.44
N ALA A 374 13.43 14.09 -1.51
CA ALA A 374 12.89 15.42 -1.27
C ALA A 374 12.44 15.61 0.17
N LEU A 375 12.63 16.82 0.67
CA LEU A 375 11.97 17.31 1.86
C LEU A 375 10.69 18.05 1.43
N VAL A 376 9.52 17.46 1.70
CA VAL A 376 8.24 18.07 1.33
C VAL A 376 7.72 18.89 2.49
N THR A 377 7.36 20.16 2.24
CA THR A 377 6.65 20.99 3.20
C THR A 377 5.27 21.34 2.66
N SER A 378 4.25 20.88 3.40
CA SER A 378 2.84 21.11 3.05
C SER A 378 2.28 22.28 3.83
N LEU A 379 1.64 23.20 3.12
CA LEU A 379 1.16 24.48 3.65
C LEU A 379 -0.30 24.70 3.24
N TRP A 380 -1.09 25.34 4.12
CA TRP A 380 -2.47 25.78 3.81
C TRP A 380 -2.64 27.28 4.06
N PRO A 381 -1.99 28.12 3.26
CA PRO A 381 -2.06 29.54 3.51
C PRO A 381 -3.46 30.10 3.21
N LYS A 382 -4.09 30.74 4.20
CA LYS A 382 -5.32 31.54 3.99
C LYS A 382 -5.03 32.82 3.19
N ARG A 383 -3.82 33.34 3.34
CA ARG A 383 -3.24 34.52 2.62
C ARG A 383 -1.86 34.09 2.13
N ALA A 384 -1.32 34.79 1.14
CA ALA A 384 0.06 34.60 0.76
C ALA A 384 0.97 34.80 1.99
N ILE A 385 1.87 33.82 2.19
CA ILE A 385 2.87 33.83 3.27
C ILE A 385 4.26 33.88 2.65
N THR A 386 5.23 34.42 3.38
CA THR A 386 6.63 34.33 2.99
C THR A 386 7.20 33.06 3.61
N LEU A 387 7.78 32.22 2.78
CA LEU A 387 8.63 31.10 3.16
C LEU A 387 10.08 31.54 2.97
N SER A 388 10.85 31.51 4.05
CA SER A 388 12.29 31.73 4.01
C SER A 388 12.98 30.38 4.20
N VAL A 389 13.83 30.01 3.27
CA VAL A 389 14.68 28.81 3.35
C VAL A 389 16.12 29.27 3.45
N THR A 390 16.75 28.96 4.56
CA THR A 390 18.16 29.29 4.82
C THR A 390 18.97 28.01 4.78
N ASP A 391 20.01 28.00 3.96
CA ASP A 391 21.04 26.95 3.90
C ASP A 391 22.44 27.58 4.03
N GLU A 392 23.49 26.79 3.79
CA GLU A 392 24.89 27.27 3.85
C GLU A 392 25.20 28.36 2.81
N SER A 393 24.43 28.43 1.71
CA SER A 393 24.63 29.40 0.62
C SER A 393 23.94 30.75 0.89
N GLY A 394 22.98 30.78 1.85
CA GLY A 394 22.22 31.98 2.19
C GLY A 394 20.76 31.74 2.46
N THR A 395 19.96 32.79 2.36
CA THR A 395 18.52 32.75 2.56
C THR A 395 17.78 33.06 1.26
N ILE A 396 16.88 32.18 0.86
CA ILE A 396 15.96 32.38 -0.26
C ILE A 396 14.58 32.63 0.33
N GLU A 397 13.92 33.70 -0.11
CA GLU A 397 12.56 34.02 0.28
C GLU A 397 11.59 33.90 -0.89
N GLU A 398 10.51 33.15 -0.69
CA GLU A 398 9.47 32.93 -1.69
C GLU A 398 8.07 33.24 -1.14
N LYS A 399 7.24 33.88 -1.96
CA LYS A 399 5.82 34.08 -1.64
C LYS A 399 5.02 32.85 -2.00
N VAL A 400 4.48 32.18 -1.00
CA VAL A 400 3.64 30.98 -1.14
C VAL A 400 2.18 31.40 -1.05
N ALA A 401 1.50 31.38 -2.19
CA ALA A 401 0.05 31.55 -2.25
C ALA A 401 -0.67 30.19 -2.24
N ARG A 402 -1.96 30.20 -1.98
CA ARG A 402 -2.80 29.01 -2.12
C ARG A 402 -2.71 28.46 -3.55
N GLY A 403 -2.52 27.15 -3.67
CA GLY A 403 -2.35 26.46 -4.97
C GLY A 403 -0.92 26.45 -5.49
N ALA A 404 0.03 27.09 -4.81
CA ALA A 404 1.44 27.05 -5.18
C ALA A 404 2.00 25.63 -5.03
N PHE A 405 2.83 25.23 -6.01
CA PHE A 405 3.53 23.95 -6.02
C PHE A 405 4.83 24.14 -6.79
N PHE A 406 5.97 24.00 -6.13
CA PHE A 406 7.26 24.25 -6.74
C PHE A 406 8.41 23.58 -5.98
N LEU A 407 9.55 23.51 -6.63
CA LEU A 407 10.80 22.95 -6.11
C LEU A 407 11.76 24.10 -5.75
N MET A 408 12.35 24.01 -4.56
CA MET A 408 13.48 24.85 -4.15
C MET A 408 14.74 23.96 -4.11
N PRO A 409 15.70 24.16 -5.03
CA PRO A 409 16.90 23.32 -5.13
C PRO A 409 17.92 23.72 -4.05
N THR A 410 17.62 23.38 -2.81
CA THR A 410 18.50 23.57 -1.65
C THR A 410 18.99 22.23 -1.13
N THR A 411 20.16 22.19 -0.52
CA THR A 411 20.77 20.94 -0.04
C THR A 411 21.42 21.13 1.33
N GLY A 412 21.56 20.02 2.07
CA GLY A 412 22.19 20.05 3.38
C GLY A 412 21.24 20.48 4.50
N SER A 413 21.78 21.09 5.53
CA SER A 413 20.98 21.60 6.64
C SER A 413 20.21 22.85 6.21
N VAL A 414 18.88 22.80 6.32
CA VAL A 414 18.00 23.90 5.95
C VAL A 414 17.14 24.34 7.13
N ARG A 415 16.98 25.63 7.26
CA ARG A 415 16.02 26.25 8.20
C ARG A 415 14.83 26.79 7.43
N LEU A 416 13.67 26.21 7.67
CA LEU A 416 12.41 26.60 7.08
C LEU A 416 11.67 27.54 8.04
N ALA A 417 11.47 28.79 7.66
CA ALA A 417 10.69 29.75 8.43
C ALA A 417 9.47 30.21 7.64
N PHE A 418 8.32 30.28 8.31
CA PHE A 418 7.07 30.75 7.72
C PHE A 418 6.61 31.98 8.48
N SER A 419 6.01 32.96 7.78
CA SER A 419 5.44 34.10 8.42
C SER A 419 4.47 33.72 9.55
N GLY A 420 4.80 34.05 10.79
CA GLY A 420 3.96 33.79 11.97
C GLY A 420 4.09 32.37 12.57
N SER A 421 5.07 31.57 12.16
CA SER A 421 5.34 30.23 12.73
C SER A 421 6.80 30.11 13.19
N ALA A 422 7.04 29.24 14.16
CA ALA A 422 8.41 28.90 14.56
C ALA A 422 9.17 28.26 13.38
N ALA A 423 10.43 28.66 13.22
CA ALA A 423 11.31 28.06 12.22
C ALA A 423 11.54 26.56 12.54
N ARG A 424 11.71 25.76 11.50
CA ARG A 424 12.00 24.32 11.59
C ARG A 424 13.32 24.03 10.93
N GLU A 425 14.15 23.27 11.59
CA GLU A 425 15.38 22.75 11.02
C GLU A 425 15.15 21.37 10.45
N ALA A 426 15.71 21.11 9.29
CA ALA A 426 15.62 19.82 8.59
C ALA A 426 16.82 19.65 7.66
N ALA A 427 17.04 18.44 7.19
CA ALA A 427 18.02 18.16 6.15
C ALA A 427 17.31 18.06 4.78
N ALA A 428 17.73 18.89 3.83
CA ALA A 428 17.26 18.83 2.46
C ALA A 428 18.15 17.88 1.64
N PRO A 429 17.57 16.88 0.95
CA PRO A 429 18.31 15.94 0.13
C PRO A 429 18.96 16.60 -1.10
N LEU A 430 20.11 16.04 -1.54
CA LEU A 430 20.81 16.48 -2.73
C LEU A 430 20.01 16.29 -4.03
N VAL A 431 19.07 15.35 -4.05
CA VAL A 431 18.38 14.93 -5.29
C VAL A 431 17.40 15.98 -5.78
N LEU A 432 16.49 16.44 -4.90
CA LEU A 432 15.46 17.41 -5.27
C LEU A 432 15.42 18.64 -4.33
N GLY A 433 16.03 18.56 -3.14
CA GLY A 433 15.94 19.65 -2.18
C GLY A 433 14.57 19.73 -1.49
N VAL A 434 13.96 20.93 -1.47
CA VAL A 434 12.68 21.19 -0.79
C VAL A 434 11.55 21.35 -1.80
N ILE A 435 10.51 20.52 -1.66
CA ILE A 435 9.24 20.68 -2.40
C ILE A 435 8.24 21.43 -1.52
N VAL A 436 7.71 22.52 -2.04
CA VAL A 436 6.65 23.30 -1.39
C VAL A 436 5.31 22.94 -1.99
N ASP A 437 4.39 22.41 -1.17
CA ASP A 437 3.05 22.03 -1.60
C ASP A 437 1.97 22.81 -0.86
N ALA A 438 1.39 23.79 -1.53
CA ALA A 438 0.28 24.61 -1.03
C ALA A 438 -1.01 24.41 -1.84
N ARG A 439 -1.14 23.26 -2.56
CA ARG A 439 -2.31 22.94 -3.42
C ARG A 439 -3.60 22.69 -2.64
N GLY A 440 -3.50 22.46 -1.35
CA GLY A 440 -4.64 22.22 -0.47
C GLY A 440 -4.90 20.74 -0.16
N ARG A 441 -5.78 20.52 0.83
CA ARG A 441 -6.19 19.21 1.33
C ARG A 441 -7.70 19.18 1.60
N PRO A 442 -8.50 18.39 0.88
CA PRO A 442 -8.11 17.46 -0.20
C PRO A 442 -7.57 18.18 -1.42
N LEU A 443 -6.86 17.43 -2.27
CA LEU A 443 -6.38 17.95 -3.55
C LEU A 443 -7.58 18.13 -4.49
N ASP A 444 -7.82 19.36 -4.89
CA ASP A 444 -8.92 19.71 -5.79
C ASP A 444 -8.41 19.74 -7.25
N LEU A 445 -8.81 18.73 -8.01
CA LEU A 445 -8.54 18.67 -9.44
C LEU A 445 -9.77 19.18 -10.21
N PRO A 446 -9.62 20.14 -11.11
CA PRO A 446 -10.73 20.58 -11.94
C PRO A 446 -11.40 19.40 -12.68
N PRO A 447 -12.74 19.34 -12.72
CA PRO A 447 -13.43 18.21 -13.34
C PRO A 447 -13.33 18.20 -14.87
N ARG A 448 -13.17 19.38 -15.50
CA ARG A 448 -13.11 19.53 -16.95
C ARG A 448 -11.68 19.43 -17.46
N ASP A 449 -11.48 18.70 -18.56
CA ASP A 449 -10.17 18.50 -19.19
C ASP A 449 -9.49 19.83 -19.57
N ALA A 450 -10.27 20.81 -20.04
CA ALA A 450 -9.77 22.13 -20.44
C ALA A 450 -9.06 22.90 -19.29
N GLU A 451 -9.44 22.65 -18.05
CA GLU A 451 -8.85 23.27 -16.85
C GLU A 451 -7.87 22.33 -16.15
N ARG A 452 -8.19 21.04 -16.14
CA ARG A 452 -7.42 20.02 -15.44
C ARG A 452 -6.09 19.73 -16.11
N VAL A 453 -6.07 19.57 -17.43
CA VAL A 453 -4.85 19.24 -18.19
C VAL A 453 -3.78 20.33 -18.01
N PRO A 454 -4.06 21.62 -18.20
CA PRO A 454 -3.09 22.68 -17.93
C PRO A 454 -2.64 22.75 -16.46
N THR A 455 -3.55 22.44 -15.52
CA THR A 455 -3.21 22.41 -14.08
C THR A 455 -2.22 21.27 -13.78
N LEU A 456 -2.47 20.09 -14.28
CA LEU A 456 -1.55 18.96 -14.15
C LEU A 456 -0.22 19.23 -14.83
N ALA A 457 -0.25 19.75 -16.06
CA ALA A 457 0.96 20.10 -16.80
C ALA A 457 1.87 21.05 -16.00
N ARG A 458 1.29 22.08 -15.36
CA ARG A 458 2.04 22.98 -14.45
C ARG A 458 2.66 22.23 -13.28
N TRP A 459 1.93 21.31 -12.63
CA TRP A 459 2.46 20.55 -11.49
C TRP A 459 3.59 19.60 -11.90
N TYR A 460 3.44 18.94 -13.05
CA TYR A 460 4.48 18.07 -13.58
C TYR A 460 5.72 18.86 -14.00
N SER A 461 5.54 20.04 -14.61
CA SER A 461 6.63 20.94 -14.99
C SER A 461 7.35 21.54 -13.79
N ALA A 462 6.60 21.91 -12.74
CA ALA A 462 7.17 22.50 -11.52
C ALA A 462 8.19 21.59 -10.82
N LEU A 463 8.08 20.28 -10.99
CA LEU A 463 9.03 19.30 -10.48
C LEU A 463 9.88 18.64 -11.57
N ALA A 464 9.78 19.09 -12.81
CA ALA A 464 10.43 18.45 -13.96
C ALA A 464 10.14 16.93 -14.07
N CYS A 465 8.90 16.52 -13.72
CA CYS A 465 8.50 15.10 -13.70
C CYS A 465 8.50 14.46 -15.09
N LEU A 466 8.09 15.21 -16.11
CA LEU A 466 8.04 14.74 -17.50
C LEU A 466 8.91 15.64 -18.36
N PRO A 467 9.50 15.11 -19.46
CA PRO A 467 10.19 15.94 -20.42
C PRO A 467 9.22 17.01 -20.97
N ILE A 468 9.68 18.24 -21.03
CA ILE A 468 9.02 19.30 -21.77
C ILE A 468 9.40 19.05 -23.24
N GLU A 469 8.53 18.44 -24.01
CA GLU A 469 8.67 18.44 -25.46
C GLU A 469 8.18 19.80 -25.95
N ASP A 470 9.07 20.59 -26.51
CA ASP A 470 8.73 21.87 -27.14
C ASP A 470 7.62 21.65 -28.16
N GLY A 471 6.42 22.12 -27.88
CA GLY A 471 5.29 22.20 -28.83
C GLY A 471 4.33 21.02 -28.86
N SER A 472 4.39 20.01 -27.99
CA SER A 472 3.51 18.82 -28.01
C SER A 472 2.96 18.40 -26.64
N LEU A 473 2.61 19.34 -25.78
CA LEU A 473 1.74 19.13 -24.61
C LEU A 473 0.28 19.43 -24.93
#